data_c367b218ff1b29b8b9f4c1c9baa94bb3
#
_entry.id   c367b218ff1b29b8b9f4c1c9baa94bb3
#
_cell.length_a   1.000
_cell.length_b   1.000
_cell.length_c   1.000
_cell.angle_alpha   90.00
_cell.angle_beta   90.00
_cell.angle_gamma   90.00
#
_symmetry.space_group_name_H-M   'P 1'
#
loop_
_entity.id
_entity.type
_entity.pdbx_description
1 polymer ?
#
loop_
_entity_poly.entity_id
_entity_poly.type
_entity_poly.pdbx_seq_one_letter_code
_entity_poly.pdbx_strand_id
1 'polypeptide(L)'
;MQEDFDEQMMRRAIELARNATGRTSPNPLVGAVVVKEGRIVAEGWHRQAGTPHAEVHALNMAGELARGATVYVSLEPCAHYGRTGPCAKALVEAGVSRVVIAMTDPNPKVAGKGIQILREAGVEVVTGVLEKEAHELNEVFLKWITTGKPFVALKTAMSLDGKIATAGGESQWITNEKSRYQGHRLRDIYDGILVGINTVLQDNPGLTTRLREYQGQNPVRIVLDSQARLPLDSKLATDGAARTIVAVSAQAPASRRAALEAAGLEVLVAGTDKVDVVELMNQLGAMRITSILVEGGGRVNFSLLEAGLVDRVYAFVAPKLIGGSQALTPVEGEGFAQLAQAVELENIQTSLLDNDVMITGRVRRPECE
;
A
#
# COMPACT_ATOMS: atom_id res chain seq x y z
N MET A 1 -24.35 9.68 23.68
CA MET A 1 -23.90 8.57 24.57
C MET A 1 -23.69 7.25 23.84
N GLN A 2 -24.73 6.66 23.18
CA GLN A 2 -24.53 5.39 22.45
C GLN A 2 -23.65 5.57 21.21
N GLU A 3 -23.88 6.62 20.44
CA GLU A 3 -23.08 6.98 19.27
C GLU A 3 -21.61 7.21 19.60
N ASP A 4 -21.33 7.99 20.66
CA ASP A 4 -19.95 8.23 21.13
C ASP A 4 -19.27 6.92 21.58
N PHE A 5 -20.04 6.01 22.20
CA PHE A 5 -19.52 4.71 22.60
C PHE A 5 -19.23 3.81 21.39
N ASP A 6 -20.13 3.79 20.40
CA ASP A 6 -19.95 3.04 19.17
C ASP A 6 -18.71 3.54 18.40
N GLU A 7 -18.51 4.86 18.31
CA GLU A 7 -17.28 5.41 17.73
C GLU A 7 -16.01 5.02 18.49
N GLN A 8 -16.05 5.07 19.83
CA GLN A 8 -14.90 4.68 20.65
C GLN A 8 -14.51 3.22 20.42
N MET A 9 -15.48 2.30 20.38
CA MET A 9 -15.23 0.87 20.14
C MET A 9 -14.79 0.61 18.72
N MET A 10 -15.35 1.32 17.75
CA MET A 10 -14.95 1.23 16.35
C MET A 10 -13.52 1.78 16.13
N ARG A 11 -13.16 2.88 16.78
CA ARG A 11 -11.78 3.39 16.75
C ARG A 11 -10.80 2.36 17.28
N ARG A 12 -11.20 1.63 18.34
CA ARG A 12 -10.38 0.53 18.86
C ARG A 12 -10.25 -0.61 17.84
N ALA A 13 -11.31 -0.99 17.13
CA ALA A 13 -11.25 -1.99 16.06
C ALA A 13 -10.30 -1.56 14.92
N ILE A 14 -10.37 -0.29 14.51
CA ILE A 14 -9.48 0.30 13.50
C ILE A 14 -8.01 0.29 13.97
N GLU A 15 -7.74 0.61 15.22
CA GLU A 15 -6.39 0.54 15.83
C GLU A 15 -5.83 -0.88 15.80
N LEU A 16 -6.64 -1.89 16.17
CA LEU A 16 -6.25 -3.30 16.14
C LEU A 16 -5.89 -3.75 14.73
N ALA A 17 -6.65 -3.34 13.73
CA ALA A 17 -6.39 -3.66 12.33
C ALA A 17 -4.99 -3.18 11.87
N ARG A 18 -4.53 -2.03 12.34
CA ARG A 18 -3.21 -1.45 12.01
C ARG A 18 -2.03 -2.32 12.43
N ASN A 19 -2.20 -3.22 13.41
CA ASN A 19 -1.15 -4.15 13.84
C ASN A 19 -0.70 -5.10 12.70
N ALA A 20 -1.52 -5.27 11.66
CA ALA A 20 -1.21 -6.13 10.52
C ALA A 20 -0.79 -5.34 9.26
N THR A 21 -0.47 -4.05 9.38
CA THR A 21 -0.02 -3.22 8.26
C THR A 21 1.17 -3.88 7.54
N GLY A 22 1.06 -4.03 6.21
CA GLY A 22 2.06 -4.71 5.38
C GLY A 22 2.07 -6.25 5.48
N ARG A 23 1.08 -6.88 6.15
CA ARG A 23 1.06 -8.34 6.37
C ARG A 23 -0.14 -9.05 5.74
N THR A 24 -1.21 -8.34 5.46
CA THR A 24 -2.48 -8.95 5.01
C THR A 24 -2.64 -9.02 3.50
N SER A 25 -1.79 -8.36 2.72
CA SER A 25 -1.92 -8.34 1.26
C SER A 25 -2.13 -9.74 0.67
N PRO A 26 -3.07 -9.93 -0.26
CA PRO A 26 -3.98 -8.94 -0.87
C PRO A 26 -5.27 -8.67 -0.07
N ASN A 27 -5.40 -9.19 1.16
CA ASN A 27 -6.58 -9.02 2.01
C ASN A 27 -6.60 -7.64 2.68
N PRO A 28 -7.80 -7.13 3.06
CA PRO A 28 -7.92 -5.89 3.80
C PRO A 28 -7.38 -5.99 5.24
N LEU A 29 -7.09 -4.85 5.83
CA LEU A 29 -6.85 -4.68 7.26
C LEU A 29 -8.19 -4.69 7.99
N VAL A 30 -8.41 -5.66 8.87
CA VAL A 30 -9.65 -5.79 9.63
C VAL A 30 -9.35 -5.99 11.11
N GLY A 31 -10.08 -5.26 11.95
CA GLY A 31 -10.09 -5.45 13.39
C GLY A 31 -11.51 -5.62 13.92
N ALA A 32 -11.63 -6.35 15.01
CA ALA A 32 -12.92 -6.63 15.65
C ALA A 32 -12.81 -6.51 17.18
N VAL A 33 -13.85 -5.96 17.80
CA VAL A 33 -13.98 -5.81 19.25
C VAL A 33 -15.33 -6.39 19.69
N VAL A 34 -15.32 -7.27 20.70
CA VAL A 34 -16.53 -7.84 21.29
C VAL A 34 -16.81 -7.15 22.62
N VAL A 35 -18.00 -6.59 22.78
CA VAL A 35 -18.45 -5.85 23.95
C VAL A 35 -19.65 -6.52 24.60
N LYS A 36 -19.56 -6.79 25.89
CA LYS A 36 -20.64 -7.34 26.71
C LYS A 36 -20.86 -6.43 27.91
N GLU A 37 -22.10 -6.00 28.15
CA GLU A 37 -22.47 -5.14 29.29
C GLU A 37 -21.59 -3.90 29.41
N GLY A 38 -21.31 -3.23 28.28
CA GLY A 38 -20.49 -2.02 28.20
C GLY A 38 -18.98 -2.24 28.41
N ARG A 39 -18.49 -3.49 28.46
CA ARG A 39 -17.06 -3.80 28.64
C ARG A 39 -16.54 -4.60 27.45
N ILE A 40 -15.31 -4.30 27.03
CA ILE A 40 -14.57 -5.10 26.05
C ILE A 40 -14.27 -6.46 26.70
N VAL A 41 -14.74 -7.54 26.08
CA VAL A 41 -14.49 -8.92 26.54
C VAL A 41 -13.54 -9.67 25.63
N ALA A 42 -13.37 -9.23 24.36
CA ALA A 42 -12.42 -9.81 23.42
C ALA A 42 -12.06 -8.83 22.31
N GLU A 43 -10.89 -9.04 21.73
CA GLU A 43 -10.35 -8.28 20.62
C GLU A 43 -9.70 -9.21 19.60
N GLY A 44 -9.75 -8.85 18.32
CA GLY A 44 -9.12 -9.61 17.26
C GLY A 44 -8.77 -8.75 16.07
N TRP A 45 -7.80 -9.18 15.28
CA TRP A 45 -7.48 -8.59 13.98
C TRP A 45 -7.02 -9.65 12.98
N HIS A 46 -7.20 -9.37 11.70
CA HIS A 46 -6.68 -10.25 10.65
C HIS A 46 -5.16 -10.10 10.59
N ARG A 47 -4.43 -11.16 10.93
CA ARG A 47 -2.98 -11.10 11.15
C ARG A 47 -2.17 -11.21 9.86
N GLN A 48 -2.61 -12.09 8.96
CA GLN A 48 -1.91 -12.40 7.72
C GLN A 48 -2.86 -13.09 6.73
N ALA A 49 -2.62 -12.89 5.42
CA ALA A 49 -3.38 -13.58 4.38
C ALA A 49 -3.38 -15.09 4.58
N GLY A 50 -4.57 -15.70 4.52
CA GLY A 50 -4.76 -17.14 4.69
C GLY A 50 -4.91 -17.63 6.14
N THR A 51 -4.82 -16.75 7.13
CA THR A 51 -5.14 -17.02 8.55
C THR A 51 -6.60 -16.62 8.85
N PRO A 52 -7.15 -16.97 10.04
CA PRO A 52 -8.50 -16.57 10.44
C PRO A 52 -8.70 -15.04 10.37
N HIS A 53 -9.94 -14.61 10.10
CA HIS A 53 -10.30 -13.21 10.08
C HIS A 53 -10.43 -12.63 11.49
N ALA A 54 -10.54 -11.31 11.59
CA ALA A 54 -10.60 -10.59 12.86
C ALA A 54 -11.73 -11.05 13.75
N GLU A 55 -12.93 -11.25 13.17
CA GLU A 55 -14.14 -11.69 13.86
C GLU A 55 -13.92 -13.06 14.50
N VAL A 56 -13.29 -13.99 13.76
CA VAL A 56 -13.03 -15.36 14.27
C VAL A 56 -12.04 -15.32 15.45
N HIS A 57 -11.01 -14.47 15.36
CA HIS A 57 -10.09 -14.27 16.50
C HIS A 57 -10.81 -13.72 17.73
N ALA A 58 -11.63 -12.68 17.54
CA ALA A 58 -12.38 -12.06 18.63
C ALA A 58 -13.42 -13.01 19.24
N LEU A 59 -14.18 -13.75 18.40
CA LEU A 59 -15.16 -14.72 18.86
C LEU A 59 -14.53 -15.88 19.64
N ASN A 60 -13.41 -16.43 19.15
CA ASN A 60 -12.68 -17.49 19.84
C ASN A 60 -12.16 -17.04 21.22
N MET A 61 -11.74 -15.78 21.34
CA MET A 61 -11.30 -15.22 22.61
C MET A 61 -12.49 -14.95 23.55
N ALA A 62 -13.63 -14.48 23.01
CA ALA A 62 -14.83 -14.19 23.80
C ALA A 62 -15.50 -15.47 24.35
N GLY A 63 -15.46 -16.58 23.58
CA GLY A 63 -16.17 -17.81 23.96
C GLY A 63 -17.64 -17.55 24.21
N GLU A 64 -18.18 -18.06 25.33
CA GLU A 64 -19.59 -17.90 25.74
C GLU A 64 -20.01 -16.43 25.97
N LEU A 65 -19.07 -15.54 26.24
CA LEU A 65 -19.36 -14.11 26.40
C LEU A 65 -19.81 -13.44 25.09
N ALA A 66 -19.56 -14.06 23.94
CA ALA A 66 -20.06 -13.57 22.65
C ALA A 66 -21.59 -13.58 22.55
N ARG A 67 -22.28 -14.53 23.27
CA ARG A 67 -23.73 -14.64 23.24
C ARG A 67 -24.40 -13.38 23.78
N GLY A 68 -25.24 -12.75 22.95
CA GLY A 68 -25.93 -11.49 23.25
C GLY A 68 -24.98 -10.28 23.39
N ALA A 69 -23.73 -10.37 22.92
CA ALA A 69 -22.78 -9.26 22.88
C ALA A 69 -22.99 -8.37 21.66
N THR A 70 -22.37 -7.19 21.65
CA THR A 70 -22.19 -6.33 20.48
C THR A 70 -20.81 -6.55 19.91
N VAL A 71 -20.70 -6.72 18.58
CA VAL A 71 -19.42 -6.83 17.87
C VAL A 71 -19.22 -5.62 16.99
N TYR A 72 -18.08 -4.96 17.13
CA TYR A 72 -17.61 -3.86 16.28
C TYR A 72 -16.58 -4.41 15.31
N VAL A 73 -16.76 -4.16 14.02
CA VAL A 73 -15.84 -4.63 12.99
C VAL A 73 -15.58 -3.54 11.96
N SER A 74 -14.32 -3.33 11.61
CA SER A 74 -13.91 -2.22 10.73
C SER A 74 -14.28 -2.40 9.26
N LEU A 75 -14.73 -3.61 8.84
CA LEU A 75 -15.18 -3.92 7.49
C LEU A 75 -16.32 -4.94 7.56
N GLU A 76 -17.24 -4.90 6.59
CA GLU A 76 -18.34 -5.85 6.47
C GLU A 76 -17.87 -7.31 6.61
N PRO A 77 -18.48 -8.11 7.52
CA PRO A 77 -18.17 -9.53 7.67
C PRO A 77 -18.41 -10.31 6.38
N CYS A 78 -17.44 -11.12 5.96
CA CYS A 78 -17.54 -11.86 4.71
C CYS A 78 -18.71 -12.85 4.68
N ALA A 79 -19.31 -13.03 3.47
CA ALA A 79 -20.46 -13.90 3.21
C ALA A 79 -20.09 -15.18 2.43
N HIS A 80 -18.86 -15.29 1.92
CA HIS A 80 -18.44 -16.39 1.07
C HIS A 80 -17.57 -17.40 1.82
N TYR A 81 -17.60 -18.65 1.37
CA TYR A 81 -16.70 -19.69 1.85
C TYR A 81 -15.33 -19.50 1.20
N GLY A 82 -14.33 -19.24 2.04
CA GLY A 82 -12.93 -19.24 1.67
C GLY A 82 -12.22 -20.47 2.26
N ARG A 83 -11.05 -20.26 2.87
CA ARG A 83 -10.37 -21.30 3.68
C ARG A 83 -11.07 -21.56 5.01
N THR A 84 -11.81 -20.59 5.50
CA THR A 84 -12.69 -20.66 6.68
C THR A 84 -14.13 -20.36 6.25
N GLY A 85 -15.12 -20.72 7.08
CA GLY A 85 -16.51 -20.35 6.85
C GLY A 85 -16.73 -18.83 6.89
N PRO A 86 -17.86 -18.32 6.36
CA PRO A 86 -18.19 -16.90 6.35
C PRO A 86 -18.26 -16.31 7.76
N CYS A 87 -17.61 -15.18 7.98
CA CYS A 87 -17.62 -14.50 9.28
C CYS A 87 -19.03 -14.08 9.71
N ALA A 88 -19.90 -13.68 8.77
CA ALA A 88 -21.29 -13.37 9.06
C ALA A 88 -22.03 -14.56 9.69
N LYS A 89 -21.80 -15.80 9.22
CA LYS A 89 -22.35 -17.00 9.82
C LYS A 89 -21.76 -17.30 11.19
N ALA A 90 -20.44 -17.15 11.35
CA ALA A 90 -19.79 -17.36 12.64
C ALA A 90 -20.33 -16.42 13.73
N LEU A 91 -20.64 -15.17 13.38
CA LEU A 91 -21.27 -14.20 14.27
C LEU A 91 -22.70 -14.65 14.67
N VAL A 92 -23.48 -15.13 13.72
CA VAL A 92 -24.85 -15.68 13.99
C VAL A 92 -24.76 -16.90 14.91
N GLU A 93 -23.87 -17.86 14.62
CA GLU A 93 -23.67 -19.08 15.40
C GLU A 93 -23.19 -18.77 16.83
N ALA A 94 -22.36 -17.74 17.00
CA ALA A 94 -21.94 -17.25 18.32
C ALA A 94 -23.10 -16.59 19.12
N GLY A 95 -24.24 -16.32 18.46
CA GLY A 95 -25.40 -15.72 19.08
C GLY A 95 -25.23 -14.26 19.49
N VAL A 96 -24.44 -13.46 18.72
CA VAL A 96 -24.31 -12.03 18.98
C VAL A 96 -25.63 -11.31 18.76
N SER A 97 -25.93 -10.28 19.55
CA SER A 97 -27.19 -9.52 19.43
C SER A 97 -27.10 -8.34 18.49
N ARG A 98 -25.90 -7.75 18.32
CA ARG A 98 -25.69 -6.52 17.55
C ARG A 98 -24.33 -6.56 16.86
N VAL A 99 -24.25 -6.07 15.62
CA VAL A 99 -23.00 -5.89 14.88
C VAL A 99 -22.94 -4.45 14.35
N VAL A 100 -21.86 -3.74 14.69
CA VAL A 100 -21.56 -2.39 14.23
C VAL A 100 -20.41 -2.47 13.22
N ILE A 101 -20.63 -1.97 12.02
CA ILE A 101 -19.73 -2.09 10.86
C ILE A 101 -19.29 -0.69 10.45
N ALA A 102 -17.98 -0.48 10.30
CA ALA A 102 -17.48 0.82 9.86
C ALA A 102 -17.81 1.09 8.39
N MET A 103 -17.48 0.17 7.51
CA MET A 103 -17.73 0.33 6.07
C MET A 103 -18.21 -0.96 5.41
N THR A 104 -19.03 -0.84 4.37
CA THR A 104 -19.42 -1.96 3.51
C THR A 104 -18.27 -2.39 2.63
N ASP A 105 -18.11 -3.68 2.36
CA ASP A 105 -17.08 -4.18 1.44
C ASP A 105 -17.45 -3.82 0.00
N PRO A 106 -16.62 -3.06 -0.73
CA PRO A 106 -16.90 -2.67 -2.12
C PRO A 106 -16.72 -3.82 -3.12
N ASN A 107 -16.19 -4.97 -2.67
CA ASN A 107 -16.06 -6.15 -3.53
C ASN A 107 -17.43 -6.64 -3.96
N PRO A 108 -17.76 -6.66 -5.28
CA PRO A 108 -19.09 -7.09 -5.77
C PRO A 108 -19.49 -8.51 -5.34
N LYS A 109 -18.53 -9.34 -4.93
CA LYS A 109 -18.78 -10.69 -4.42
C LYS A 109 -19.28 -10.70 -2.99
N VAL A 110 -19.03 -9.64 -2.21
CA VAL A 110 -19.40 -9.49 -0.79
C VAL A 110 -20.50 -8.47 -0.63
N ALA A 111 -20.33 -7.29 -1.09
CA ALA A 111 -21.16 -6.08 -1.04
C ALA A 111 -22.59 -6.27 -0.49
N GLY A 112 -22.80 -6.02 0.80
CA GLY A 112 -24.09 -6.11 1.49
C GLY A 112 -24.57 -7.52 1.86
N LYS A 113 -23.93 -8.59 1.37
CA LYS A 113 -24.35 -9.98 1.61
C LYS A 113 -24.10 -10.42 3.05
N GLY A 114 -23.01 -9.98 3.66
CA GLY A 114 -22.72 -10.24 5.07
C GLY A 114 -23.73 -9.57 5.98
N ILE A 115 -24.04 -8.31 5.68
CA ILE A 115 -25.08 -7.53 6.36
C ILE A 115 -26.46 -8.21 6.24
N GLN A 116 -26.79 -8.69 5.06
CA GLN A 116 -28.05 -9.39 4.81
C GLN A 116 -28.17 -10.67 5.67
N ILE A 117 -27.13 -11.52 5.70
CA ILE A 117 -27.10 -12.74 6.53
C ILE A 117 -27.36 -12.42 8.01
N LEU A 118 -26.71 -11.37 8.52
CA LEU A 118 -26.88 -10.95 9.93
C LEU A 118 -28.32 -10.48 10.20
N ARG A 119 -28.89 -9.64 9.34
CA ARG A 119 -30.26 -9.13 9.48
C ARG A 119 -31.33 -10.24 9.38
N GLU A 120 -31.16 -11.16 8.43
CA GLU A 120 -32.07 -12.32 8.28
C GLU A 120 -32.05 -13.24 9.49
N ALA A 121 -30.93 -13.30 10.22
CA ALA A 121 -30.80 -14.04 11.47
C ALA A 121 -31.33 -13.28 12.72
N GLY A 122 -31.88 -12.06 12.54
CA GLY A 122 -32.39 -11.24 13.63
C GLY A 122 -31.34 -10.46 14.41
N VAL A 123 -30.09 -10.37 13.89
CA VAL A 123 -29.04 -9.57 14.50
C VAL A 123 -29.24 -8.09 14.14
N GLU A 124 -29.19 -7.19 15.12
CA GLU A 124 -29.20 -5.74 14.87
C GLU A 124 -27.90 -5.32 14.14
N VAL A 125 -28.02 -4.61 13.00
CA VAL A 125 -26.86 -4.17 12.22
C VAL A 125 -26.86 -2.66 12.01
N VAL A 126 -25.81 -2.01 12.50
CA VAL A 126 -25.51 -0.59 12.30
C VAL A 126 -24.30 -0.47 11.35
N THR A 127 -24.33 0.45 10.39
CA THR A 127 -23.27 0.66 9.40
C THR A 127 -22.85 2.13 9.35
N GLY A 128 -21.63 2.41 8.89
CA GLY A 128 -21.14 3.77 8.65
C GLY A 128 -20.44 4.42 9.84
N VAL A 129 -20.17 3.69 10.94
CA VAL A 129 -19.50 4.24 12.10
C VAL A 129 -18.01 4.36 11.84
N LEU A 130 -17.47 5.60 11.77
CA LEU A 130 -16.11 5.93 11.36
C LEU A 130 -15.75 5.40 9.96
N GLU A 131 -16.70 5.51 9.02
CA GLU A 131 -16.53 5.00 7.66
C GLU A 131 -15.33 5.62 6.95
N LYS A 132 -15.10 6.92 7.12
CA LYS A 132 -13.97 7.62 6.51
C LYS A 132 -12.64 7.06 6.98
N GLU A 133 -12.47 6.85 8.29
CA GLU A 133 -11.26 6.29 8.88
C GLU A 133 -11.02 4.83 8.43
N ALA A 134 -12.09 4.06 8.25
CA ALA A 134 -12.01 2.68 7.74
C ALA A 134 -11.61 2.66 6.26
N HIS A 135 -12.11 3.60 5.45
CA HIS A 135 -11.67 3.80 4.07
C HIS A 135 -10.20 4.20 3.99
N GLU A 136 -9.73 5.12 4.83
CA GLU A 136 -8.32 5.53 4.89
C GLU A 136 -7.41 4.37 5.30
N LEU A 137 -7.84 3.54 6.26
CA LEU A 137 -7.12 2.33 6.68
C LEU A 137 -6.92 1.36 5.52
N ASN A 138 -7.93 1.19 4.67
CA ASN A 138 -8.01 0.17 3.63
C ASN A 138 -7.81 0.72 2.21
N GLU A 139 -7.25 1.93 2.03
CA GLU A 139 -7.11 2.57 0.72
C GLU A 139 -6.40 1.71 -0.34
N VAL A 140 -5.40 0.91 0.07
CA VAL A 140 -4.69 -0.04 -0.80
C VAL A 140 -5.63 -1.13 -1.31
N PHE A 141 -6.31 -1.79 -0.38
CA PHE A 141 -7.28 -2.84 -0.72
C PHE A 141 -8.41 -2.30 -1.60
N LEU A 142 -8.98 -1.15 -1.22
CA LEU A 142 -10.09 -0.52 -1.93
C LEU A 142 -9.71 -0.22 -3.38
N LYS A 143 -8.56 0.40 -3.62
CA LYS A 143 -8.11 0.67 -4.98
C LYS A 143 -7.95 -0.60 -5.79
N TRP A 144 -7.23 -1.58 -5.25
CA TRP A 144 -6.96 -2.81 -5.99
C TRP A 144 -8.24 -3.61 -6.28
N ILE A 145 -9.15 -3.77 -5.31
CA ILE A 145 -10.37 -4.58 -5.49
C ILE A 145 -11.37 -3.93 -6.46
N THR A 146 -11.38 -2.59 -6.55
CA THR A 146 -12.31 -1.86 -7.42
C THR A 146 -11.75 -1.61 -8.81
N THR A 147 -10.42 -1.44 -8.95
CA THR A 147 -9.80 -1.08 -10.23
C THR A 147 -8.95 -2.16 -10.86
N GLY A 148 -8.57 -3.19 -10.09
CA GLY A 148 -7.60 -4.20 -10.50
C GLY A 148 -6.15 -3.70 -10.57
N LYS A 149 -5.87 -2.43 -10.22
CA LYS A 149 -4.56 -1.80 -10.26
C LYS A 149 -3.96 -1.65 -8.86
N PRO A 150 -2.61 -1.71 -8.71
CA PRO A 150 -1.96 -1.42 -7.44
C PRO A 150 -2.22 0.01 -6.96
N PHE A 151 -2.19 0.20 -5.65
CA PHE A 151 -2.03 1.51 -5.03
C PHE A 151 -0.58 1.97 -5.17
N VAL A 152 -0.35 3.15 -5.72
CA VAL A 152 0.98 3.67 -6.03
C VAL A 152 1.34 4.81 -5.09
N ALA A 153 2.37 4.59 -4.27
CA ALA A 153 2.94 5.61 -3.41
C ALA A 153 4.28 6.11 -3.98
N LEU A 154 4.35 7.38 -4.25
CA LEU A 154 5.57 8.05 -4.71
C LEU A 154 6.38 8.54 -3.52
N LYS A 155 7.61 8.03 -3.36
CA LYS A 155 8.52 8.50 -2.31
C LYS A 155 9.69 9.25 -2.95
N THR A 156 9.92 10.47 -2.48
CA THR A 156 11.07 11.31 -2.86
C THR A 156 11.91 11.67 -1.65
N ALA A 157 13.21 11.90 -1.86
CA ALA A 157 14.11 12.44 -0.85
C ALA A 157 14.97 13.52 -1.50
N MET A 158 14.86 14.75 -1.03
CA MET A 158 15.45 15.91 -1.69
C MET A 158 15.99 16.94 -0.68
N SER A 159 16.85 17.83 -1.18
CA SER A 159 17.23 19.04 -0.48
C SER A 159 16.08 20.05 -0.40
N LEU A 160 16.20 21.10 0.40
CA LEU A 160 15.20 22.16 0.53
C LEU A 160 14.95 22.89 -0.79
N ASP A 161 15.96 23.00 -1.66
CA ASP A 161 15.86 23.56 -3.01
C ASP A 161 15.52 22.50 -4.09
N GLY A 162 14.99 21.33 -3.69
CA GLY A 162 14.40 20.33 -4.58
C GLY A 162 15.41 19.51 -5.38
N LYS A 163 16.62 19.25 -4.86
CA LYS A 163 17.65 18.46 -5.55
C LYS A 163 17.79 17.06 -4.96
N ILE A 164 17.90 16.04 -5.83
CA ILE A 164 18.12 14.64 -5.45
C ILE A 164 19.57 14.17 -5.66
N ALA A 165 20.40 15.03 -6.26
CA ALA A 165 21.83 14.84 -6.40
C ALA A 165 22.52 16.19 -6.62
N THR A 166 23.84 16.27 -6.42
CA THR A 166 24.66 17.41 -6.83
C THR A 166 24.80 17.46 -8.36
N ALA A 167 25.32 18.56 -8.90
CA ALA A 167 25.64 18.67 -10.33
C ALA A 167 26.68 17.62 -10.78
N GLY A 168 27.50 17.10 -9.87
CA GLY A 168 28.45 16.01 -10.10
C GLY A 168 27.86 14.61 -9.97
N GLY A 169 26.57 14.48 -9.64
CA GLY A 169 25.88 13.20 -9.51
C GLY A 169 25.97 12.54 -8.12
N GLU A 170 26.58 13.18 -7.12
CA GLU A 170 26.61 12.66 -5.75
C GLU A 170 25.21 12.79 -5.12
N SER A 171 24.63 11.66 -4.68
CA SER A 171 23.27 11.56 -4.12
C SER A 171 23.21 11.09 -2.66
N GLN A 172 24.32 10.64 -2.08
CA GLN A 172 24.37 10.01 -0.75
C GLN A 172 25.22 10.83 0.24
N TRP A 173 24.70 11.30 1.38
CA TRP A 173 23.29 11.20 1.80
C TRP A 173 22.68 12.59 1.86
N ILE A 174 21.54 12.80 1.21
CA ILE A 174 20.81 14.07 1.27
C ILE A 174 20.06 14.14 2.61
N THR A 175 19.24 13.12 2.90
CA THR A 175 18.43 13.04 4.12
C THR A 175 19.16 12.32 5.25
N ASN A 176 18.72 12.57 6.48
CA ASN A 176 19.29 12.00 7.70
C ASN A 176 18.93 10.51 7.91
N GLU A 177 19.43 9.91 8.97
CA GLU A 177 19.24 8.48 9.27
C GLU A 177 17.78 8.11 9.58
N LYS A 178 17.04 8.99 10.32
CA LYS A 178 15.62 8.75 10.61
C LYS A 178 14.76 8.74 9.34
N SER A 179 15.04 9.65 8.42
CA SER A 179 14.36 9.69 7.12
C SER A 179 14.62 8.41 6.31
N ARG A 180 15.88 7.94 6.27
CA ARG A 180 16.22 6.68 5.60
C ARG A 180 15.58 5.47 6.28
N TYR A 181 15.55 5.45 7.61
CA TYR A 181 14.87 4.41 8.38
C TYR A 181 13.35 4.39 8.08
N GLN A 182 12.70 5.57 8.01
CA GLN A 182 11.29 5.66 7.59
C GLN A 182 11.08 5.14 6.16
N GLY A 183 12.04 5.37 5.25
CA GLY A 183 12.04 4.75 3.92
C GLY A 183 12.04 3.21 3.98
N HIS A 184 12.83 2.60 4.89
CA HIS A 184 12.80 1.15 5.10
C HIS A 184 11.48 0.66 5.70
N ARG A 185 10.84 1.43 6.57
CA ARG A 185 9.48 1.11 7.05
C ARG A 185 8.45 1.13 5.93
N LEU A 186 8.56 2.07 4.99
CA LEU A 186 7.69 2.07 3.82
C LEU A 186 7.93 0.82 2.95
N ARG A 187 9.18 0.40 2.72
CA ARG A 187 9.48 -0.84 1.99
C ARG A 187 8.92 -2.09 2.65
N ASP A 188 8.77 -2.11 3.97
CA ASP A 188 8.16 -3.20 4.74
C ASP A 188 6.64 -3.28 4.60
N ILE A 189 6.01 -2.17 4.22
CA ILE A 189 4.56 -2.02 4.14
C ILE A 189 4.04 -2.33 2.73
N TYR A 190 4.74 -1.87 1.68
CA TYR A 190 4.31 -2.01 0.30
C TYR A 190 4.75 -3.34 -0.31
N ASP A 191 3.88 -3.96 -1.14
CA ASP A 191 4.14 -5.26 -1.78
C ASP A 191 5.30 -5.20 -2.79
N GLY A 192 5.43 -4.07 -3.49
CA GLY A 192 6.46 -3.85 -4.50
C GLY A 192 7.23 -2.56 -4.29
N ILE A 193 8.48 -2.54 -4.77
CA ILE A 193 9.30 -1.34 -4.91
C ILE A 193 9.67 -1.15 -6.37
N LEU A 194 9.42 0.03 -6.92
CA LEU A 194 9.65 0.35 -8.33
C LEU A 194 10.73 1.42 -8.50
N VAL A 195 11.70 1.12 -9.37
CA VAL A 195 12.77 2.06 -9.76
C VAL A 195 12.95 2.05 -11.28
N GLY A 196 13.57 3.10 -11.83
CA GLY A 196 14.06 3.11 -13.21
C GLY A 196 15.43 2.45 -13.33
N ILE A 197 15.77 1.93 -14.52
CA ILE A 197 17.04 1.29 -14.79
C ILE A 197 18.25 2.19 -14.48
N ASN A 198 18.14 3.50 -14.68
CA ASN A 198 19.25 4.40 -14.39
C ASN A 198 19.63 4.41 -12.90
N THR A 199 18.67 4.25 -11.98
CA THR A 199 18.96 4.09 -10.55
C THR A 199 19.78 2.82 -10.30
N VAL A 200 19.48 1.73 -11.01
CA VAL A 200 20.25 0.48 -10.89
C VAL A 200 21.67 0.63 -11.42
N LEU A 201 21.83 1.30 -12.56
CA LEU A 201 23.14 1.53 -13.20
C LEU A 201 24.04 2.44 -12.38
N GLN A 202 23.47 3.45 -11.69
CA GLN A 202 24.22 4.40 -10.88
C GLN A 202 24.56 3.86 -9.49
N ASP A 203 23.59 3.30 -8.80
CA ASP A 203 23.68 3.03 -7.36
C ASP A 203 23.84 1.54 -7.01
N ASN A 204 23.58 0.63 -7.98
CA ASN A 204 23.53 -0.83 -7.76
C ASN A 204 22.81 -1.17 -6.42
N PRO A 205 21.57 -0.73 -6.24
CA PRO A 205 20.86 -0.83 -4.96
C PRO A 205 20.35 -2.25 -4.71
N GLY A 206 20.30 -2.68 -3.43
CA GLY A 206 19.67 -3.95 -3.07
C GLY A 206 18.14 -3.88 -2.97
N LEU A 207 17.55 -2.69 -2.84
CA LEU A 207 16.11 -2.44 -2.68
C LEU A 207 15.43 -3.29 -1.60
N THR A 208 16.16 -3.62 -0.56
CA THR A 208 15.71 -4.45 0.56
C THR A 208 15.23 -3.62 1.74
N THR A 209 14.39 -4.21 2.56
CA THR A 209 14.00 -3.68 3.87
C THR A 209 15.08 -4.00 4.89
N ARG A 210 15.50 -2.98 5.66
CA ARG A 210 16.51 -3.10 6.72
C ARG A 210 15.99 -2.37 7.95
N LEU A 211 15.30 -3.11 8.82
CA LEU A 211 14.77 -2.62 10.10
C LEU A 211 15.62 -3.16 11.24
N ARG A 212 15.69 -2.42 12.34
CA ARG A 212 16.54 -2.77 13.49
C ARG A 212 15.79 -3.61 14.52
N GLU A 213 14.49 -3.35 14.67
CA GLU A 213 13.66 -3.90 15.75
C GLU A 213 13.09 -5.28 15.42
N TYR A 214 12.93 -5.59 14.13
CA TYR A 214 12.38 -6.87 13.67
C TYR A 214 12.81 -7.17 12.23
N GLN A 215 12.71 -8.44 11.86
CA GLN A 215 12.92 -8.85 10.47
C GLN A 215 11.73 -8.38 9.60
N GLY A 216 11.96 -7.35 8.78
CA GLY A 216 10.97 -6.85 7.82
C GLY A 216 10.82 -7.79 6.62
N GLN A 217 9.76 -7.54 5.83
CA GLN A 217 9.55 -8.20 4.55
C GLN A 217 10.21 -7.40 3.43
N ASN A 218 10.86 -8.09 2.50
CA ASN A 218 11.39 -7.45 1.30
C ASN A 218 10.27 -7.34 0.26
N PRO A 219 10.05 -6.15 -0.33
CA PRO A 219 9.10 -5.97 -1.42
C PRO A 219 9.59 -6.67 -2.70
N VAL A 220 8.66 -7.00 -3.59
CA VAL A 220 8.98 -7.40 -4.97
C VAL A 220 9.68 -6.22 -5.66
N ARG A 221 10.86 -6.45 -6.20
CA ARG A 221 11.66 -5.42 -6.89
C ARG A 221 11.19 -5.30 -8.34
N ILE A 222 10.86 -4.09 -8.78
CA ILE A 222 10.35 -3.81 -10.12
C ILE A 222 11.25 -2.77 -10.77
N VAL A 223 11.84 -3.11 -11.92
CA VAL A 223 12.75 -2.21 -12.65
C VAL A 223 12.12 -1.85 -14.00
N LEU A 224 11.91 -0.55 -14.24
CA LEU A 224 11.53 -0.05 -15.57
C LEU A 224 12.76 0.02 -16.47
N ASP A 225 12.85 -0.87 -17.44
CA ASP A 225 14.02 -1.03 -18.31
C ASP A 225 13.63 -1.35 -19.76
N SER A 226 13.13 -0.37 -20.49
CA SER A 226 12.59 -0.55 -21.84
C SER A 226 13.51 -1.32 -22.79
N GLN A 227 14.83 -1.29 -22.60
CA GLN A 227 15.82 -1.90 -23.49
C GLN A 227 16.55 -3.10 -22.87
N ALA A 228 16.08 -3.62 -21.72
CA ALA A 228 16.69 -4.76 -21.02
C ALA A 228 18.21 -4.56 -20.74
N ARG A 229 18.60 -3.37 -20.23
CA ARG A 229 19.99 -2.99 -19.95
C ARG A 229 20.49 -3.44 -18.58
N LEU A 230 19.62 -4.00 -17.72
CA LEU A 230 19.97 -4.39 -16.36
C LEU A 230 21.20 -5.30 -16.36
N PRO A 231 22.28 -4.93 -15.63
CA PRO A 231 23.49 -5.73 -15.55
C PRO A 231 23.22 -7.06 -14.83
N LEU A 232 23.69 -8.16 -15.41
CA LEU A 232 23.51 -9.51 -14.85
C LEU A 232 24.33 -9.75 -13.57
N ASP A 233 25.31 -8.91 -13.30
CA ASP A 233 26.15 -8.88 -12.09
C ASP A 233 25.63 -7.88 -11.04
N SER A 234 24.51 -7.18 -11.31
CA SER A 234 23.89 -6.29 -10.33
C SER A 234 23.38 -7.05 -9.11
N LYS A 235 23.31 -6.37 -7.96
CA LYS A 235 22.70 -6.96 -6.74
C LYS A 235 21.29 -7.50 -6.98
N LEU A 236 20.51 -6.82 -7.81
CA LEU A 236 19.12 -7.23 -8.12
C LEU A 236 19.06 -8.58 -8.86
N ALA A 237 20.12 -8.94 -9.60
CA ALA A 237 20.22 -10.19 -10.32
C ALA A 237 20.89 -11.31 -9.50
N THR A 238 21.76 -10.97 -8.53
CA THR A 238 22.66 -11.95 -7.92
C THR A 238 22.43 -12.20 -6.44
N ASP A 239 21.76 -11.30 -5.70
CA ASP A 239 21.69 -11.40 -4.24
C ASP A 239 20.62 -12.37 -3.68
N GLY A 240 19.69 -12.81 -4.53
CA GLY A 240 18.59 -13.72 -4.12
C GLY A 240 17.70 -13.17 -2.99
N ALA A 241 17.83 -11.89 -2.64
CA ALA A 241 17.19 -11.33 -1.45
C ALA A 241 15.67 -11.12 -1.61
N ALA A 242 15.19 -10.92 -2.84
CA ALA A 242 13.77 -10.76 -3.14
C ALA A 242 13.48 -11.10 -4.62
N ARG A 243 12.24 -11.43 -4.91
CA ARG A 243 11.72 -11.55 -6.28
C ARG A 243 11.97 -10.27 -7.06
N THR A 244 12.47 -10.39 -8.31
CA THR A 244 12.78 -9.23 -9.15
C THR A 244 12.09 -9.36 -10.50
N ILE A 245 11.34 -8.32 -10.86
CA ILE A 245 10.63 -8.16 -12.13
C ILE A 245 11.31 -7.05 -12.93
N VAL A 246 11.65 -7.34 -14.19
CA VAL A 246 12.19 -6.35 -15.13
C VAL A 246 11.12 -6.09 -16.18
N ALA A 247 10.54 -4.88 -16.14
CA ALA A 247 9.57 -4.44 -17.13
C ALA A 247 10.30 -3.89 -18.36
N VAL A 248 10.06 -4.49 -19.52
CA VAL A 248 10.70 -4.16 -20.79
C VAL A 248 9.68 -3.78 -21.85
N SER A 249 10.11 -3.09 -22.91
CA SER A 249 9.28 -2.88 -24.09
C SER A 249 9.31 -4.09 -25.03
N ALA A 250 8.36 -4.19 -25.96
CA ALA A 250 8.35 -5.23 -26.98
C ALA A 250 9.60 -5.17 -27.89
N GLN A 251 10.18 -3.99 -28.07
CA GLN A 251 11.40 -3.77 -28.87
C GLN A 251 12.70 -4.10 -28.11
N ALA A 252 12.64 -4.45 -26.83
CA ALA A 252 13.82 -4.90 -26.10
C ALA A 252 14.44 -6.13 -26.81
N PRO A 253 15.78 -6.19 -27.01
CA PRO A 253 16.43 -7.27 -27.70
C PRO A 253 16.09 -8.64 -27.09
N ALA A 254 15.64 -9.59 -27.93
CA ALA A 254 15.21 -10.92 -27.47
C ALA A 254 16.33 -11.66 -26.72
N SER A 255 17.58 -11.51 -27.17
CA SER A 255 18.76 -12.08 -26.50
C SER A 255 18.97 -11.53 -25.10
N ARG A 256 18.69 -10.22 -24.88
CA ARG A 256 18.79 -9.60 -23.56
C ARG A 256 17.67 -10.06 -22.63
N ARG A 257 16.43 -10.19 -23.15
CA ARG A 257 15.31 -10.73 -22.38
C ARG A 257 15.60 -12.16 -21.92
N ALA A 258 16.03 -13.02 -22.84
CA ALA A 258 16.41 -14.39 -22.51
C ALA A 258 17.57 -14.48 -21.50
N ALA A 259 18.56 -13.57 -21.57
CA ALA A 259 19.66 -13.53 -20.61
C ALA A 259 19.19 -13.13 -19.20
N LEU A 260 18.22 -12.20 -19.07
CA LEU A 260 17.61 -11.83 -17.78
C LEU A 260 16.83 -13.00 -17.18
N GLU A 261 16.02 -13.70 -18.01
CA GLU A 261 15.27 -14.88 -17.59
C GLU A 261 16.21 -16.03 -17.16
N ALA A 262 17.28 -16.27 -17.91
CA ALA A 262 18.29 -17.27 -17.56
C ALA A 262 19.03 -16.94 -16.25
N ALA A 263 19.11 -15.66 -15.88
CA ALA A 263 19.62 -15.20 -14.58
C ALA A 263 18.59 -15.30 -13.43
N GLY A 264 17.40 -15.88 -13.67
CA GLY A 264 16.36 -16.07 -12.67
C GLY A 264 15.47 -14.84 -12.42
N LEU A 265 15.51 -13.84 -13.29
CA LEU A 265 14.68 -12.65 -13.22
C LEU A 265 13.37 -12.87 -14.00
N GLU A 266 12.28 -12.27 -13.53
CA GLU A 266 11.02 -12.27 -14.27
C GLU A 266 11.02 -11.10 -15.25
N VAL A 267 10.74 -11.39 -16.54
CA VAL A 267 10.62 -10.36 -17.57
C VAL A 267 9.15 -10.15 -17.93
N LEU A 268 8.68 -8.90 -17.74
CA LEU A 268 7.34 -8.49 -18.18
C LEU A 268 7.47 -7.55 -19.38
N VAL A 269 6.77 -7.88 -20.47
CA VAL A 269 6.67 -6.98 -21.62
C VAL A 269 5.44 -6.10 -21.47
N ALA A 270 5.65 -4.77 -21.46
CA ALA A 270 4.60 -3.78 -21.39
C ALA A 270 4.96 -2.60 -22.32
N GLY A 271 4.10 -2.32 -23.29
CA GLY A 271 4.31 -1.28 -24.30
C GLY A 271 5.23 -1.69 -25.46
N THR A 272 5.27 -0.87 -26.49
CA THR A 272 5.99 -1.15 -27.76
C THR A 272 7.43 -0.63 -27.72
N ASP A 273 7.61 0.69 -27.71
CA ASP A 273 8.94 1.34 -27.81
C ASP A 273 9.56 1.61 -26.44
N LYS A 274 8.72 1.95 -25.50
CA LYS A 274 9.06 2.17 -24.08
C LYS A 274 8.07 1.40 -23.21
N VAL A 275 8.43 1.17 -21.96
CA VAL A 275 7.50 0.59 -20.98
C VAL A 275 6.27 1.48 -20.86
N ASP A 276 5.10 0.93 -21.13
CA ASP A 276 3.81 1.53 -20.84
C ASP A 276 3.47 1.28 -19.37
N VAL A 277 3.48 2.35 -18.58
CA VAL A 277 3.25 2.25 -17.14
C VAL A 277 1.82 1.87 -16.78
N VAL A 278 0.83 2.16 -17.64
CA VAL A 278 -0.58 1.78 -17.42
C VAL A 278 -0.76 0.28 -17.64
N GLU A 279 -0.21 -0.24 -18.74
CA GLU A 279 -0.20 -1.68 -19.03
C GLU A 279 0.54 -2.46 -17.93
N LEU A 280 1.71 -1.97 -17.52
CA LEU A 280 2.47 -2.57 -16.42
C LEU A 280 1.65 -2.64 -15.12
N MET A 281 0.97 -1.54 -14.71
CA MET A 281 0.14 -1.57 -13.50
C MET A 281 -0.99 -2.58 -13.60
N ASN A 282 -1.61 -2.76 -14.77
CA ASN A 282 -2.63 -3.80 -14.97
C ASN A 282 -2.05 -5.20 -14.78
N GLN A 283 -0.87 -5.48 -15.35
CA GLN A 283 -0.19 -6.77 -15.21
C GLN A 283 0.20 -7.04 -13.74
N LEU A 284 0.78 -6.07 -13.05
CA LEU A 284 1.16 -6.20 -11.64
C LEU A 284 -0.06 -6.42 -10.72
N GLY A 285 -1.15 -5.71 -10.96
CA GLY A 285 -2.41 -5.92 -10.22
C GLY A 285 -3.00 -7.32 -10.43
N ALA A 286 -2.93 -7.86 -11.65
CA ALA A 286 -3.33 -9.23 -11.96
C ALA A 286 -2.44 -10.29 -11.26
N MET A 287 -1.16 -9.95 -11.01
CA MET A 287 -0.23 -10.76 -10.22
C MET A 287 -0.45 -10.62 -8.70
N ARG A 288 -1.48 -9.90 -8.29
CA ARG A 288 -1.82 -9.59 -6.88
C ARG A 288 -0.75 -8.79 -6.13
N ILE A 289 0.02 -8.00 -6.84
CA ILE A 289 0.83 -6.92 -6.23
C ILE A 289 -0.14 -5.75 -6.05
N THR A 290 -0.60 -5.54 -4.82
CA THR A 290 -1.69 -4.60 -4.53
C THR A 290 -1.21 -3.19 -4.23
N SER A 291 0.09 -3.05 -3.92
CA SER A 291 0.70 -1.77 -3.58
C SER A 291 2.14 -1.67 -4.07
N ILE A 292 2.55 -0.47 -4.49
CA ILE A 292 3.88 -0.19 -5.02
C ILE A 292 4.43 1.10 -4.41
N LEU A 293 5.62 0.99 -3.82
CA LEU A 293 6.44 2.14 -3.44
C LEU A 293 7.36 2.52 -4.60
N VAL A 294 7.21 3.70 -5.14
CA VAL A 294 8.08 4.23 -6.21
C VAL A 294 9.23 5.00 -5.57
N GLU A 295 10.45 4.52 -5.77
CA GLU A 295 11.69 5.20 -5.41
C GLU A 295 12.51 5.48 -6.69
N GLY A 296 11.83 5.89 -7.73
CA GLY A 296 12.43 6.15 -9.04
C GLY A 296 13.12 7.51 -9.15
N GLY A 297 13.84 7.71 -10.25
CA GLY A 297 14.32 9.03 -10.65
C GLY A 297 13.20 9.88 -11.25
N GLY A 298 13.49 11.18 -11.45
CA GLY A 298 12.48 12.18 -11.83
C GLY A 298 11.67 11.85 -13.08
N ARG A 299 12.25 11.18 -14.07
CA ARG A 299 11.52 10.76 -15.30
C ARG A 299 10.48 9.68 -15.04
N VAL A 300 10.80 8.68 -14.20
CA VAL A 300 9.86 7.63 -13.80
C VAL A 300 8.72 8.24 -12.99
N ASN A 301 9.07 9.12 -12.07
CA ASN A 301 8.09 9.80 -11.23
C ASN A 301 7.11 10.63 -12.08
N PHE A 302 7.62 11.39 -13.04
CA PHE A 302 6.77 12.18 -13.94
C PHE A 302 5.86 11.28 -14.79
N SER A 303 6.38 10.19 -15.37
CA SER A 303 5.55 9.30 -16.21
C SER A 303 4.37 8.68 -15.44
N LEU A 304 4.54 8.39 -14.15
CA LEU A 304 3.47 7.89 -13.30
C LEU A 304 2.47 8.99 -12.89
N LEU A 305 2.96 10.21 -12.66
CA LEU A 305 2.11 11.36 -12.36
C LEU A 305 1.29 11.76 -13.59
N GLU A 306 1.91 11.87 -14.76
CA GLU A 306 1.27 12.18 -16.04
C GLU A 306 0.18 11.16 -16.40
N ALA A 307 0.43 9.87 -16.14
CA ALA A 307 -0.54 8.79 -16.34
C ALA A 307 -1.64 8.73 -15.26
N GLY A 308 -1.65 9.63 -14.27
CA GLY A 308 -2.64 9.65 -13.19
C GLY A 308 -2.61 8.40 -12.30
N LEU A 309 -1.46 7.72 -12.18
CA LEU A 309 -1.33 6.45 -11.47
C LEU A 309 -0.98 6.62 -9.99
N VAL A 310 -0.37 7.74 -9.60
CA VAL A 310 0.05 8.00 -8.21
C VAL A 310 -1.16 8.29 -7.34
N ASP A 311 -1.20 7.66 -6.15
CA ASP A 311 -2.28 7.82 -5.16
C ASP A 311 -1.84 8.59 -3.93
N ARG A 312 -0.57 8.43 -3.53
CA ARG A 312 -0.01 9.05 -2.33
C ARG A 312 1.42 9.51 -2.59
N VAL A 313 1.82 10.59 -1.93
CA VAL A 313 3.19 11.10 -1.97
C VAL A 313 3.79 11.10 -0.56
N TYR A 314 5.07 10.70 -0.47
CA TYR A 314 5.95 10.86 0.69
C TYR A 314 7.17 11.66 0.27
N ALA A 315 7.22 12.95 0.57
CA ALA A 315 8.33 13.83 0.26
C ALA A 315 9.18 14.06 1.52
N PHE A 316 10.44 13.58 1.49
CA PHE A 316 11.41 13.82 2.53
C PHE A 316 12.27 15.00 2.11
N VAL A 317 12.27 16.07 2.90
CA VAL A 317 12.97 17.33 2.62
C VAL A 317 14.03 17.56 3.67
N ALA A 318 15.30 17.54 3.25
CA ALA A 318 16.43 17.84 4.11
C ALA A 318 16.71 19.35 4.15
N PRO A 319 17.14 19.92 5.28
CA PRO A 319 17.48 21.34 5.42
C PRO A 319 18.87 21.64 4.79
N LYS A 320 19.01 21.32 3.50
CA LYS A 320 20.22 21.53 2.70
C LYS A 320 19.87 22.31 1.44
N LEU A 321 20.79 23.10 0.95
CA LEU A 321 20.73 23.77 -0.34
C LEU A 321 21.88 23.25 -1.22
N ILE A 322 21.56 22.69 -2.37
CA ILE A 322 22.54 22.08 -3.29
C ILE A 322 22.78 22.99 -4.49
N GLY A 323 21.73 23.58 -5.06
CA GLY A 323 21.82 24.41 -6.26
C GLY A 323 22.11 23.63 -7.54
N GLY A 324 22.46 24.36 -8.59
CA GLY A 324 22.79 23.80 -9.91
C GLY A 324 21.56 23.64 -10.82
N SER A 325 21.59 24.32 -11.98
CA SER A 325 20.51 24.27 -12.98
C SER A 325 20.37 22.88 -13.61
N GLN A 326 21.44 22.09 -13.66
CA GLN A 326 21.49 20.74 -14.21
C GLN A 326 21.43 19.64 -13.14
N ALA A 327 21.36 20.02 -11.87
CA ALA A 327 21.23 19.06 -10.78
C ALA A 327 19.83 18.41 -10.82
N LEU A 328 19.77 17.08 -10.72
CA LEU A 328 18.55 16.27 -10.84
C LEU A 328 17.50 16.67 -9.79
N THR A 329 16.23 16.59 -10.18
CA THR A 329 15.08 16.88 -9.34
C THR A 329 14.19 15.64 -9.16
N PRO A 330 13.32 15.60 -8.12
CA PRO A 330 12.47 14.43 -7.88
C PRO A 330 11.39 14.22 -8.95
N VAL A 331 11.04 15.25 -9.71
CA VAL A 331 10.09 15.18 -10.82
C VAL A 331 10.71 15.92 -12.00
N GLU A 332 10.92 15.19 -13.11
CA GLU A 332 11.54 15.67 -14.35
C GLU A 332 10.55 15.45 -15.52
N GLY A 333 11.06 15.15 -16.71
CA GLY A 333 10.26 14.96 -17.93
C GLY A 333 9.95 16.30 -18.59
N GLU A 334 8.86 16.35 -19.35
CA GLU A 334 8.45 17.57 -20.07
C GLU A 334 7.70 18.56 -19.15
N GLY A 335 7.19 18.08 -18.03
CA GLY A 335 6.38 18.85 -17.10
C GLY A 335 4.97 19.13 -17.63
N PHE A 336 4.12 19.66 -16.76
CA PHE A 336 2.77 20.11 -17.16
C PHE A 336 2.84 21.52 -17.75
N ALA A 337 2.21 21.71 -18.90
CA ALA A 337 2.25 23.00 -19.61
C ALA A 337 1.49 24.13 -18.89
N GLN A 338 0.52 23.78 -18.06
CA GLN A 338 -0.33 24.73 -17.35
C GLN A 338 -0.39 24.40 -15.86
N LEU A 339 -0.42 25.41 -15.00
CA LEU A 339 -0.51 25.22 -13.56
C LEU A 339 -1.79 24.45 -13.15
N ALA A 340 -2.89 24.63 -13.87
CA ALA A 340 -4.14 23.90 -13.64
C ALA A 340 -4.04 22.39 -13.88
N GLN A 341 -2.99 21.91 -14.56
CA GLN A 341 -2.70 20.50 -14.78
C GLN A 341 -1.81 19.90 -13.68
N ALA A 342 -1.28 20.74 -12.80
CA ALA A 342 -0.42 20.28 -11.72
C ALA A 342 -1.16 19.31 -10.80
N VAL A 343 -0.45 18.27 -10.36
CA VAL A 343 -0.99 17.29 -9.42
C VAL A 343 -1.08 17.92 -8.03
N GLU A 344 -2.30 18.08 -7.54
CA GLU A 344 -2.55 18.58 -6.19
C GLU A 344 -2.64 17.46 -5.16
N LEU A 345 -2.21 17.76 -3.94
CA LEU A 345 -2.33 16.85 -2.81
C LEU A 345 -3.39 17.35 -1.84
N GLU A 346 -4.09 16.42 -1.22
CA GLU A 346 -5.05 16.66 -0.14
C GLU A 346 -4.68 15.84 1.11
N ASN A 347 -5.34 16.11 2.23
CA ASN A 347 -5.09 15.44 3.51
C ASN A 347 -3.59 15.48 3.90
N ILE A 348 -2.98 16.66 3.75
CA ILE A 348 -1.56 16.86 3.99
C ILE A 348 -1.23 16.66 5.47
N GLN A 349 -0.21 15.84 5.73
CA GLN A 349 0.39 15.65 7.05
C GLN A 349 1.88 15.94 6.98
N THR A 350 2.41 16.54 8.03
CA THR A 350 3.84 16.84 8.19
C THR A 350 4.39 16.17 9.43
N SER A 351 5.62 15.67 9.34
CA SER A 351 6.32 15.07 10.47
C SER A 351 7.78 15.50 10.46
N LEU A 352 8.31 15.83 11.63
CA LEU A 352 9.74 16.07 11.82
C LEU A 352 10.47 14.74 12.06
N LEU A 353 11.51 14.52 11.30
CA LEU A 353 12.42 13.38 11.41
C LEU A 353 13.82 13.93 11.73
N ASP A 354 14.09 14.22 12.99
CA ASP A 354 15.18 15.11 13.46
C ASP A 354 15.09 16.48 12.77
N ASN A 355 16.02 16.79 11.87
CA ASN A 355 16.03 18.06 11.12
C ASN A 355 15.38 17.96 9.74
N ASP A 356 15.03 16.77 9.26
CA ASP A 356 14.30 16.61 8.00
C ASP A 356 12.80 16.75 8.22
N VAL A 357 12.08 17.19 7.19
CA VAL A 357 10.62 17.25 7.17
C VAL A 357 10.10 16.18 6.21
N MET A 358 9.21 15.32 6.70
CA MET A 358 8.41 14.46 5.82
C MET A 358 7.05 15.11 5.61
N ILE A 359 6.68 15.30 4.34
CA ILE A 359 5.35 15.74 3.91
C ILE A 359 4.69 14.55 3.24
N THR A 360 3.48 14.19 3.64
CA THR A 360 2.68 13.17 2.98
C THR A 360 1.29 13.69 2.67
N GLY A 361 0.70 13.25 1.56
CA GLY A 361 -0.65 13.59 1.14
C GLY A 361 -1.17 12.62 0.10
N ARG A 362 -2.48 12.56 -0.06
CA ARG A 362 -3.14 11.83 -1.15
C ARG A 362 -3.17 12.72 -2.39
N VAL A 363 -3.04 12.11 -3.55
CA VAL A 363 -3.27 12.83 -4.81
C VAL A 363 -4.76 13.09 -4.95
N ARG A 364 -5.12 14.38 -5.08
CA ARG A 364 -6.50 14.80 -5.34
C ARG A 364 -6.93 14.27 -6.70
N ARG A 365 -8.01 13.56 -6.74
CA ARG A 365 -8.67 13.18 -7.99
C ARG A 365 -9.89 14.06 -8.19
N PRO A 366 -10.18 14.49 -9.44
CA PRO A 366 -11.46 15.13 -9.71
C PRO A 366 -12.56 14.18 -9.22
N GLU A 367 -13.54 14.73 -8.50
CA GLU A 367 -14.75 13.99 -8.17
C GLU A 367 -15.37 13.55 -9.49
N CYS A 368 -15.63 12.26 -9.66
CA CYS A 368 -16.44 11.77 -10.77
C CYS A 368 -17.86 12.33 -10.54
N GLU A 369 -18.26 13.31 -11.38
CA GLU A 369 -19.65 13.78 -11.47
C GLU A 369 -20.61 12.63 -11.84
#